data_fb3baad89f67692a1ef393d4860e482f
#
_entry.id   fb3baad89f67692a1ef393d4860e482f
#
_cell.length_a   1.000
_cell.length_b   1.000
_cell.length_c   1.000
_cell.angle_alpha   90.00
_cell.angle_beta   90.00
_cell.angle_gamma   90.00
#
_symmetry.space_group_name_H-M   'P 1'
#
loop_
_entity.id
_entity.type
_entity.pdbx_description
1 polymer ?
#
loop_
_entity_poly.entity_id
_entity_poly.type
_entity_poly.pdbx_seq_one_letter_code
_entity_poly.pdbx_strand_id
1 'polypeptide(L)' 'MGNGVEFRIMPNGEDGHWCWDVIKHGREVVARGVTETEPTACEHANEAARKLELIA' A
#
# COMPACT_ATOMS: atom_id res chain seq x y z
N MET A 1 12.97 -0.27 15.25
CA MET A 1 12.03 0.69 15.06
C MET A 1 11.76 1.00 13.64
N GLY A 2 10.58 0.81 13.18
CA GLY A 2 10.22 1.11 11.82
C GLY A 2 10.12 2.60 11.59
N ASN A 3 9.86 2.96 10.37
CA ASN A 3 9.66 4.35 9.99
C ASN A 3 8.23 4.80 10.18
N GLY A 4 7.41 3.96 10.76
CA GLY A 4 6.02 4.27 10.92
C GLY A 4 5.22 4.13 9.64
N VAL A 5 5.78 3.47 8.63
CA VAL A 5 5.12 3.27 7.36
C VAL A 5 4.69 1.81 7.25
N GLU A 6 3.42 1.60 6.93
CA GLU A 6 2.91 0.24 6.71
C GLU A 6 1.96 0.27 5.53
N PHE A 7 1.67 -0.90 4.99
CA PHE A 7 0.72 -0.96 3.89
C PHE A 7 -0.32 -2.03 4.16
N ARG A 8 -1.46 -1.86 3.51
CA ARG A 8 -2.57 -2.81 3.62
C ARG A 8 -3.03 -3.22 2.23
N ILE A 9 -3.43 -4.47 2.11
CA ILE A 9 -3.94 -5.04 0.86
C ILE A 9 -5.31 -5.60 1.17
N MET A 10 -6.30 -5.28 0.34
CA MET A 10 -7.64 -5.80 0.56
C MET A 10 -8.38 -5.93 -0.77
N PRO A 11 -9.33 -6.88 -0.83
CA PRO A 11 -10.10 -7.04 -2.05
C PRO A 11 -11.02 -5.84 -2.26
N ASN A 12 -11.20 -5.48 -3.51
CA ASN A 12 -12.03 -4.35 -3.88
C ASN A 12 -13.44 -4.79 -4.27
N GLY A 13 -14.06 -5.61 -3.43
CA GLY A 13 -15.45 -5.94 -3.59
C GLY A 13 -15.78 -6.68 -4.88
N GLU A 14 -16.66 -6.12 -5.66
CA GLU A 14 -17.31 -6.83 -6.75
C GLU A 14 -16.50 -6.96 -8.03
N ASP A 15 -15.49 -6.12 -8.18
CA ASP A 15 -14.76 -6.08 -9.44
C ASP A 15 -13.64 -7.10 -9.56
N GLY A 16 -13.35 -7.79 -8.49
CA GLY A 16 -12.24 -8.74 -8.51
C GLY A 16 -10.88 -8.08 -8.50
N HIS A 17 -10.84 -6.81 -8.28
CA HIS A 17 -9.59 -6.07 -8.17
C HIS A 17 -9.12 -6.05 -6.73
N TRP A 18 -7.90 -5.57 -6.53
CA TRP A 18 -7.31 -5.48 -5.20
C TRP A 18 -6.87 -4.06 -4.93
N CYS A 19 -7.23 -3.56 -3.76
CA CYS A 19 -6.85 -2.22 -3.34
C CYS A 19 -5.65 -2.32 -2.40
N TRP A 20 -4.78 -1.34 -2.49
CA TRP A 20 -3.68 -1.25 -1.54
C TRP A 20 -3.55 0.19 -1.09
N ASP A 21 -3.06 0.38 0.11
CA ASP A 21 -2.71 1.72 0.56
C ASP A 21 -1.49 1.65 1.47
N VAL A 22 -0.82 2.78 1.58
CA VAL A 22 0.33 2.92 2.45
C VAL A 22 -0.03 3.97 3.49
N ILE A 23 0.15 3.60 4.75
CA ILE A 23 -0.26 4.44 5.88
C ILE A 23 0.98 4.84 6.65
N LYS A 24 1.08 6.12 6.96
CA LYS A 24 2.19 6.66 7.73
C LYS A 24 1.73 6.95 9.14
N HIS A 25 2.50 6.47 10.11
CA HIS A 25 2.21 6.69 11.54
C HIS A 25 0.84 6.16 11.94
N GLY A 26 0.35 5.17 11.22
CA GLY A 26 -0.89 4.51 11.56
C GLY A 26 -2.15 5.31 11.33
N ARG A 27 -2.06 6.47 10.71
CA ARG A 27 -3.24 7.32 10.54
C ARG A 27 -3.33 8.06 9.23
N GLU A 28 -2.23 8.26 8.55
CA GLU A 28 -2.25 9.07 7.33
C GLU A 28 -2.01 8.22 6.10
N VAL A 29 -2.98 8.18 5.20
CA VAL A 29 -2.81 7.46 3.94
C VAL A 29 -2.02 8.35 2.99
N VAL A 30 -0.81 7.91 2.64
CA VAL A 30 0.10 8.69 1.81
C VAL A 30 0.20 8.17 0.39
N ALA A 31 -0.32 6.98 0.13
CA ALA A 31 -0.34 6.43 -1.22
C ALA A 31 -1.41 5.35 -1.28
N ARG A 32 -1.98 5.15 -2.46
CA ARG A 32 -2.96 4.09 -2.64
C ARG A 32 -3.14 3.80 -4.11
N GLY A 33 -3.70 2.63 -4.40
CA GLY A 33 -3.94 2.26 -5.77
C GLY A 33 -4.78 1.01 -5.86
N VAL A 34 -5.07 0.59 -7.09
CA VAL A 34 -5.88 -0.58 -7.37
C VAL A 34 -5.17 -1.41 -8.42
N THR A 35 -5.15 -2.72 -8.24
CA THR A 35 -4.53 -3.64 -9.19
C THR A 35 -5.50 -4.78 -9.48
N GLU A 36 -5.16 -5.58 -10.48
CA GLU A 36 -6.02 -6.68 -10.87
C GLU A 36 -5.78 -7.94 -10.05
N THR A 37 -4.63 -8.06 -9.40
CA THR A 37 -4.33 -9.24 -8.61
C THR A 37 -3.70 -8.85 -7.29
N GLU A 38 -3.81 -9.77 -6.32
CA GLU A 38 -3.23 -9.55 -5.01
C GLU A 38 -1.70 -9.40 -5.05
N PRO A 39 -0.97 -10.29 -5.73
CA PRO A 39 0.49 -10.16 -5.77
C PRO A 39 0.95 -8.81 -6.32
N THR A 40 0.26 -8.31 -7.34
CA THR A 40 0.62 -7.03 -7.92
C THR A 40 0.35 -5.89 -6.94
N ALA A 41 -0.76 -5.99 -6.20
CA ALA A 41 -1.05 -4.98 -5.17
C ALA A 41 0.05 -4.96 -4.12
N CYS A 42 0.48 -6.13 -3.71
CA CYS A 42 1.55 -6.25 -2.71
C CYS A 42 2.84 -5.62 -3.22
N GLU A 43 3.19 -5.88 -4.48
CA GLU A 43 4.39 -5.29 -5.07
C GLU A 43 4.31 -3.78 -5.12
N HIS A 44 3.19 -3.26 -5.57
CA HIS A 44 3.03 -1.81 -5.69
C HIS A 44 3.06 -1.14 -4.33
N ALA A 45 2.39 -1.73 -3.36
CA ALA A 45 2.38 -1.18 -2.01
C ALA A 45 3.77 -1.19 -1.40
N ASN A 46 4.48 -2.29 -1.57
CA ASN A 46 5.83 -2.42 -1.05
C ASN A 46 6.76 -1.38 -1.68
N GLU A 47 6.65 -1.21 -2.99
CA GLU A 47 7.47 -0.24 -3.70
C GLU A 47 7.17 1.18 -3.24
N ALA A 48 5.88 1.50 -3.09
CA ALA A 48 5.51 2.82 -2.62
C ALA A 48 6.04 3.09 -1.22
N ALA A 49 5.94 2.09 -0.34
CA ALA A 49 6.44 2.23 1.02
C ALA A 49 7.94 2.45 1.03
N ARG A 50 8.65 1.72 0.18
CA ARG A 50 10.11 1.86 0.12
C ARG A 50 10.51 3.25 -0.36
N LYS A 51 9.81 3.79 -1.34
CA LYS A 51 10.10 5.12 -1.83
C LYS A 51 9.89 6.16 -0.75
N LEU A 52 8.83 6.00 0.04
CA LEU A 52 8.56 6.92 1.12
C LEU A 52 9.61 6.85 2.21
N GLU A 53 10.10 5.65 2.49
CA GLU A 53 11.15 5.48 3.48
C GLU A 53 12.46 6.11 3.03
N LEU A 54 12.76 6.00 1.74
CA LEU A 54 14.00 6.55 1.22
C LEU A 54 13.99 8.07 1.21
N ILE A 55 12.82 8.65 0.98
CA ILE A 55 12.69 10.10 0.95
C ILE A 55 12.71 10.68 2.36
N ALA A 56 12.14 9.94 3.28
CA ALA A 56 12.10 10.39 4.66
C ALA A 56 13.49 10.31 5.29
#